data_66931eec0b4a328af611b6254c996e43
#
_entry.id   66931eec0b4a328af611b6254c996e43
#
_cell.length_a   1.000
_cell.length_b   1.000
_cell.length_c   1.000
_cell.angle_alpha   90.00
_cell.angle_beta   90.00
_cell.angle_gamma   90.00
#
_symmetry.space_group_name_H-M   'P 1'
#
loop_
_entity.id
_entity.type
_entity.pdbx_description
1 polymer ?
#
loop_
_entity_poly.entity_id
_entity_poly.type
_entity_poly.pdbx_seq_one_letter_code
_entity_poly.pdbx_strand_id
1 'polypeptide(L)'
;DDERYKSWRFDDLPILPEEWKLLVSEDKKAHFNILRKLLRSKDFDYVVNACDAGREGEAIFRRVYGLAGSKLPVKRLWISSMEDSAIQQGFDSLKDGAEYDNLFTASECRAKADWLIGMNGTRAFTKKYGRRQTIGRVQTPTLAMLTERQNKIQNFVKEPYYKVEITGNGIVAESERMAQEQDADCLLYTSP
;
A
#
# COMPACT_ATOMS: atom_id res chain seq x y z
N ASP A 1 -0.13 -23.13 6.66
CA ASP A 1 0.03 -24.26 5.73
C ASP A 1 -0.94 -25.39 6.13
N ASP A 2 -2.19 -25.25 5.68
CA ASP A 2 -3.19 -26.30 5.81
C ASP A 2 -3.07 -27.23 4.58
N GLU A 3 -2.85 -28.53 4.80
CA GLU A 3 -2.67 -29.51 3.75
C GLU A 3 -3.87 -29.59 2.79
N ARG A 4 -5.07 -29.33 3.30
CA ARG A 4 -6.32 -29.28 2.53
C ARG A 4 -6.22 -28.33 1.34
N TYR A 5 -5.49 -27.23 1.48
CA TYR A 5 -5.35 -26.20 0.45
C TYR A 5 -4.07 -26.29 -0.39
N LYS A 6 -3.27 -27.37 -0.26
CA LYS A 6 -2.10 -27.59 -1.12
C LYS A 6 -2.51 -27.78 -2.59
N SER A 7 -3.57 -28.55 -2.82
CA SER A 7 -4.16 -28.68 -4.16
C SER A 7 -5.16 -27.54 -4.41
N TRP A 8 -5.02 -26.89 -5.56
CA TRP A 8 -5.94 -25.82 -5.91
C TRP A 8 -7.20 -26.38 -6.55
N ARG A 9 -8.29 -26.38 -5.83
CA ARG A 9 -9.62 -26.79 -6.31
C ARG A 9 -10.56 -25.59 -6.25
N PHE A 10 -11.50 -25.54 -7.19
CA PHE A 10 -12.48 -24.44 -7.24
C PHE A 10 -13.47 -24.53 -6.07
N ASP A 11 -13.83 -25.75 -5.69
CA ASP A 11 -14.80 -26.04 -4.63
C ASP A 11 -14.28 -25.66 -3.23
N ASP A 12 -12.97 -25.43 -3.07
CA ASP A 12 -12.38 -24.97 -1.82
C ASP A 12 -12.45 -23.43 -1.64
N LEU A 13 -13.00 -22.71 -2.63
CA LEU A 13 -13.08 -21.26 -2.60
C LEU A 13 -14.47 -20.76 -2.15
N PRO A 14 -14.54 -19.66 -1.41
CA PRO A 14 -13.41 -18.86 -0.92
C PRO A 14 -12.75 -19.47 0.32
N ILE A 15 -11.41 -19.36 0.39
CA ILE A 15 -10.65 -19.69 1.59
C ILE A 15 -10.77 -18.51 2.55
N LEU A 16 -11.44 -18.71 3.68
CA LEU A 16 -11.66 -17.73 4.73
C LEU A 16 -11.07 -18.27 6.04
N PRO A 17 -9.83 -17.89 6.42
CA PRO A 17 -9.24 -18.36 7.65
C PRO A 17 -9.99 -17.84 8.88
N GLU A 18 -10.37 -18.70 9.78
CA GLU A 18 -10.93 -18.32 11.09
C GLU A 18 -9.83 -17.78 12.00
N GLU A 19 -8.63 -18.39 11.94
CA GLU A 19 -7.46 -17.98 12.67
C GLU A 19 -6.30 -17.63 11.75
N TRP A 20 -5.61 -16.54 12.08
CA TRP A 20 -4.41 -16.08 11.37
C TRP A 20 -3.16 -16.48 12.15
N LYS A 21 -2.45 -17.50 11.66
CA LYS A 21 -1.22 -18.01 12.28
C LYS A 21 0.00 -17.43 11.60
N LEU A 22 0.82 -16.73 12.39
CA LEU A 22 2.11 -16.24 11.92
C LEU A 22 3.18 -17.31 12.18
N LEU A 23 4.03 -17.55 11.21
CA LEU A 23 5.15 -18.48 11.30
C LEU A 23 6.44 -17.78 10.93
N VAL A 24 7.52 -18.17 11.60
CA VAL A 24 8.86 -17.72 11.24
C VAL A 24 9.37 -18.63 10.11
N SER A 25 9.81 -18.03 8.99
CA SER A 25 10.41 -18.77 7.88
C SER A 25 11.66 -19.50 8.33
N GLU A 26 11.92 -20.67 7.77
CA GLU A 26 13.07 -21.53 8.15
C GLU A 26 14.41 -20.77 8.04
N ASP A 27 14.61 -20.03 6.96
CA ASP A 27 15.82 -19.24 6.70
C ASP A 27 16.02 -18.07 7.68
N LYS A 28 14.99 -17.66 8.39
CA LYS A 28 15.03 -16.56 9.39
C LYS A 28 15.02 -17.04 10.84
N LYS A 29 14.85 -18.33 11.09
CA LYS A 29 14.75 -18.88 12.43
C LYS A 29 15.96 -18.54 13.32
N ALA A 30 17.17 -18.64 12.79
CA ALA A 30 18.38 -18.35 13.54
C ALA A 30 18.39 -16.89 14.04
N HIS A 31 18.09 -15.95 13.13
CA HIS A 31 18.02 -14.53 13.44
C HIS A 31 16.88 -14.21 14.42
N PHE A 32 15.72 -14.79 14.17
CA PHE A 32 14.56 -14.63 15.07
C PHE A 32 14.84 -15.12 16.49
N ASN A 33 15.58 -16.23 16.65
CA ASN A 33 15.94 -16.74 17.97
C ASN A 33 16.85 -15.80 18.77
N ILE A 34 17.73 -15.06 18.08
CA ILE A 34 18.56 -14.00 18.71
C ILE A 34 17.65 -12.88 19.21
N LEU A 35 16.75 -12.36 18.35
CA LEU A 35 15.80 -11.33 18.72
C LEU A 35 14.89 -11.78 19.88
N ARG A 36 14.38 -13.00 19.81
CA ARG A 36 13.55 -13.58 20.87
C ARG A 36 14.26 -13.63 22.21
N LYS A 37 15.56 -14.01 22.20
CA LYS A 37 16.38 -14.02 23.44
C LYS A 37 16.51 -12.62 24.03
N LEU A 38 16.82 -11.62 23.22
CA LEU A 38 16.95 -10.24 23.65
C LEU A 38 15.61 -9.67 24.15
N LEU A 39 14.54 -9.85 23.40
CA LEU A 39 13.19 -9.35 23.71
C LEU A 39 12.59 -10.00 24.97
N ARG A 40 13.15 -11.12 25.45
CA ARG A 40 12.73 -11.80 26.68
C ARG A 40 13.75 -11.66 27.81
N SER A 41 14.86 -10.96 27.59
CA SER A 41 15.83 -10.71 28.64
C SER A 41 15.24 -9.79 29.71
N LYS A 42 15.67 -10.00 30.92
CA LYS A 42 15.35 -9.14 32.08
C LYS A 42 16.38 -8.01 32.27
N ASP A 43 17.38 -7.95 31.40
CA ASP A 43 18.46 -6.95 31.46
C ASP A 43 18.02 -5.60 30.83
N PHE A 44 16.82 -5.54 30.24
CA PHE A 44 16.29 -4.36 29.58
C PHE A 44 14.99 -3.89 30.24
N ASP A 45 14.87 -2.59 30.45
CA ASP A 45 13.70 -1.95 31.02
C ASP A 45 12.57 -1.78 30.00
N TYR A 46 12.92 -1.56 28.73
CA TYR A 46 11.97 -1.37 27.63
C TYR A 46 12.61 -1.69 26.28
N VAL A 47 11.81 -1.76 25.24
CA VAL A 47 12.24 -1.92 23.86
C VAL A 47 11.78 -0.71 23.04
N VAL A 48 12.65 -0.22 22.16
CA VAL A 48 12.32 0.86 21.22
C VAL A 48 11.97 0.28 19.86
N ASN A 49 10.76 0.54 19.40
CA ASN A 49 10.40 0.32 18.01
C ASN A 49 10.94 1.48 17.15
N ALA A 50 12.06 1.24 16.49
CA ALA A 50 12.73 2.17 15.59
C ALA A 50 12.53 1.79 14.10
N CYS A 51 11.53 0.96 13.79
CA CYS A 51 11.15 0.70 12.40
C CYS A 51 10.56 1.95 11.74
N ASP A 52 10.46 1.93 10.42
CA ASP A 52 9.96 3.07 9.63
C ASP A 52 8.69 3.70 10.22
N ALA A 53 8.60 5.03 10.11
CA ALA A 53 7.45 5.80 10.57
C ALA A 53 6.24 5.57 9.66
N GLY A 54 5.53 4.47 9.87
CA GLY A 54 4.40 4.08 9.06
C GLY A 54 3.77 2.76 9.48
N ARG A 55 2.67 2.40 8.81
CA ARG A 55 1.92 1.15 9.07
C ARG A 55 2.77 -0.10 8.92
N GLU A 56 3.62 -0.15 7.92
CA GLU A 56 4.44 -1.33 7.63
C GLU A 56 5.53 -1.52 8.71
N GLY A 57 6.21 -0.43 9.11
CA GLY A 57 7.20 -0.49 10.19
C GLY A 57 6.58 -0.93 11.52
N GLU A 58 5.38 -0.43 11.83
CA GLU A 58 4.64 -0.86 13.02
C GLU A 58 4.27 -2.34 12.95
N ALA A 59 3.81 -2.83 11.79
CA ALA A 59 3.48 -4.23 11.59
C ALA A 59 4.70 -5.15 11.73
N ILE A 60 5.83 -4.78 11.15
CA ILE A 60 7.08 -5.55 11.24
C ILE A 60 7.48 -5.74 12.71
N PHE A 61 7.54 -4.63 13.46
CA PHE A 61 7.90 -4.68 14.87
C PHE A 61 6.93 -5.53 15.68
N ARG A 62 5.62 -5.24 15.60
CA ARG A 62 4.58 -5.91 16.41
C ARG A 62 4.49 -7.40 16.15
N ARG A 63 4.67 -7.84 14.92
CA ARG A 63 4.69 -9.26 14.58
C ARG A 63 5.88 -9.97 15.20
N VAL A 64 7.08 -9.38 15.14
CA VAL A 64 8.28 -9.95 15.76
C VAL A 64 8.14 -9.95 17.29
N TYR A 65 7.70 -8.84 17.86
CA TYR A 65 7.49 -8.69 19.30
C TYR A 65 6.47 -9.71 19.82
N GLY A 66 5.33 -9.85 19.16
CA GLY A 66 4.27 -10.80 19.53
C GLY A 66 4.71 -12.26 19.42
N LEU A 67 5.36 -12.62 18.29
CA LEU A 67 5.91 -13.97 18.09
C LEU A 67 7.02 -14.30 19.10
N ALA A 68 7.81 -13.33 19.52
CA ALA A 68 8.83 -13.50 20.55
C ALA A 68 8.21 -13.74 21.93
N GLY A 69 6.95 -13.32 22.14
CA GLY A 69 6.28 -13.38 23.43
C GLY A 69 6.94 -12.46 24.46
N SER A 70 7.39 -11.28 24.03
CA SER A 70 7.97 -10.26 24.87
C SER A 70 6.90 -9.62 25.77
N LYS A 71 7.34 -9.16 26.95
CA LYS A 71 6.52 -8.39 27.89
C LYS A 71 7.16 -7.04 28.25
N LEU A 72 8.25 -6.69 27.58
CA LEU A 72 8.93 -5.42 27.82
C LEU A 72 8.01 -4.26 27.40
N PRO A 73 7.99 -3.15 28.14
CA PRO A 73 7.33 -1.94 27.69
C PRO A 73 7.86 -1.49 26.33
N VAL A 74 6.98 -1.04 25.46
CA VAL A 74 7.35 -0.60 24.11
C VAL A 74 7.35 0.92 24.05
N LYS A 75 8.44 1.49 23.58
CA LYS A 75 8.54 2.89 23.19
C LYS A 75 8.64 3.01 21.68
N ARG A 76 8.08 4.06 21.11
CA ARG A 76 8.08 4.31 19.66
C ARG A 76 8.97 5.50 19.33
N LEU A 77 10.00 5.25 18.51
CA LEU A 77 10.77 6.27 17.83
C LEU A 77 10.07 6.59 16.50
N TRP A 78 9.59 7.82 16.35
CA TRP A 78 8.88 8.25 15.15
C TRP A 78 9.61 9.41 14.50
N ILE A 79 10.41 9.09 13.48
CA ILE A 79 11.20 10.05 12.73
C ILE A 79 10.99 9.86 11.23
N SER A 80 11.04 10.95 10.48
CA SER A 80 10.93 10.98 9.01
C SER A 80 12.22 11.42 8.32
N SER A 81 13.22 11.84 9.10
CA SER A 81 14.55 12.23 8.62
C SER A 81 15.63 11.42 9.32
N MET A 82 16.71 11.09 8.62
CA MET A 82 17.89 10.41 9.16
C MET A 82 19.04 11.35 9.51
N GLU A 83 18.76 12.65 9.62
CA GLU A 83 19.73 13.62 10.13
C GLU A 83 19.96 13.43 11.63
N ASP A 84 21.19 13.63 12.08
CA ASP A 84 21.59 13.40 13.48
C ASP A 84 20.72 14.19 14.47
N SER A 85 20.37 15.44 14.12
CA SER A 85 19.50 16.29 14.93
C SER A 85 18.09 15.70 15.07
N ALA A 86 17.52 15.15 13.98
CA ALA A 86 16.18 14.55 13.99
C ALA A 86 16.17 13.23 14.78
N ILE A 87 17.24 12.44 14.68
CA ILE A 87 17.42 11.22 15.47
C ILE A 87 17.49 11.55 16.95
N GLN A 88 18.32 12.53 17.34
CA GLN A 88 18.45 12.95 18.75
C GLN A 88 17.12 13.43 19.32
N GLN A 89 16.43 14.34 18.63
CA GLN A 89 15.10 14.81 19.03
C GLN A 89 14.07 13.67 19.13
N GLY A 90 14.15 12.71 18.22
CA GLY A 90 13.29 11.53 18.23
C GLY A 90 13.49 10.68 19.49
N PHE A 91 14.73 10.45 19.91
CA PHE A 91 15.03 9.74 21.16
C PHE A 91 14.65 10.52 22.40
N ASP A 92 14.79 11.85 22.38
CA ASP A 92 14.37 12.72 23.49
C ASP A 92 12.84 12.77 23.64
N SER A 93 12.08 12.43 22.58
CA SER A 93 10.61 12.49 22.52
C SER A 93 9.96 11.15 22.21
N LEU A 94 10.52 10.04 22.74
CA LEU A 94 9.95 8.70 22.58
C LEU A 94 8.51 8.65 23.09
N LYS A 95 7.60 8.14 22.24
CA LYS A 95 6.19 7.98 22.56
C LYS A 95 5.89 6.60 23.12
N ASP A 96 4.75 6.47 23.80
CA ASP A 96 4.28 5.16 24.22
C ASP A 96 3.86 4.32 23.01
N GLY A 97 4.26 3.05 23.00
CA GLY A 97 3.90 2.13 21.93
C GLY A 97 2.38 1.94 21.76
N ALA A 98 1.61 2.06 22.86
CA ALA A 98 0.15 1.93 22.81
C ALA A 98 -0.55 3.01 21.97
N GLU A 99 0.04 4.18 21.80
CA GLU A 99 -0.50 5.23 20.92
C GLU A 99 -0.63 4.77 19.45
N TYR A 100 0.10 3.73 19.06
CA TYR A 100 0.15 3.19 17.70
C TYR A 100 -0.66 1.91 17.50
N ASP A 101 -1.48 1.49 18.48
CA ASP A 101 -2.29 0.28 18.38
C ASP A 101 -3.28 0.33 17.20
N ASN A 102 -3.92 1.47 16.98
CA ASN A 102 -4.83 1.66 15.84
C ASN A 102 -4.09 1.59 14.50
N LEU A 103 -2.85 2.09 14.44
CA LEU A 103 -2.01 2.02 13.26
C LEU A 103 -1.64 0.57 12.92
N PHE A 104 -1.29 -0.22 13.95
CA PHE A 104 -1.05 -1.65 13.81
C PHE A 104 -2.31 -2.39 13.35
N THR A 105 -3.45 -2.13 13.97
CA THR A 105 -4.74 -2.74 13.59
C THR A 105 -5.07 -2.44 12.12
N ALA A 106 -4.89 -1.20 11.67
CA ALA A 106 -5.09 -0.84 10.27
C ALA A 106 -4.16 -1.60 9.32
N SER A 107 -2.90 -1.81 9.73
CA SER A 107 -1.92 -2.61 8.97
C SER A 107 -2.35 -4.08 8.87
N GLU A 108 -2.80 -4.68 9.98
CA GLU A 108 -3.29 -6.06 9.99
C GLU A 108 -4.54 -6.24 9.11
N CYS A 109 -5.49 -5.32 9.19
CA CYS A 109 -6.68 -5.36 8.32
C CYS A 109 -6.29 -5.30 6.84
N ARG A 110 -5.35 -4.42 6.49
CA ARG A 110 -4.83 -4.33 5.12
C ARG A 110 -4.16 -5.63 4.68
N ALA A 111 -3.27 -6.19 5.50
CA ALA A 111 -2.56 -7.42 5.18
C ALA A 111 -3.51 -8.61 4.98
N LYS A 112 -4.54 -8.72 5.83
CA LYS A 112 -5.58 -9.75 5.71
C LYS A 112 -6.42 -9.57 4.43
N ALA A 113 -6.82 -8.34 4.12
CA ALA A 113 -7.55 -8.04 2.89
C ALA A 113 -6.72 -8.35 1.64
N ASP A 114 -5.44 -7.97 1.61
CA ASP A 114 -4.53 -8.27 0.51
C ASP A 114 -4.35 -9.79 0.33
N TRP A 115 -4.23 -10.54 1.43
CA TRP A 115 -4.13 -12.00 1.39
C TRP A 115 -5.42 -12.64 0.87
N LEU A 116 -6.59 -12.24 1.39
CA LEU A 116 -7.88 -12.80 0.99
C LEU A 116 -8.14 -12.61 -0.50
N ILE A 117 -7.93 -11.40 -1.01
CA ILE A 117 -8.14 -11.09 -2.43
C ILE A 117 -7.08 -11.80 -3.28
N GLY A 118 -5.82 -11.69 -2.90
CA GLY A 118 -4.71 -12.29 -3.65
C GLY A 118 -4.79 -13.82 -3.72
N MET A 119 -5.05 -14.47 -2.60
CA MET A 119 -5.12 -15.93 -2.51
C MET A 119 -6.32 -16.48 -3.27
N ASN A 120 -7.52 -15.99 -2.96
CA ASN A 120 -8.75 -16.49 -3.56
C ASN A 120 -8.85 -16.13 -5.05
N GLY A 121 -8.56 -14.86 -5.38
CA GLY A 121 -8.60 -14.39 -6.77
C GLY A 121 -7.59 -15.11 -7.66
N THR A 122 -6.35 -15.25 -7.23
CA THR A 122 -5.31 -15.96 -7.99
C THR A 122 -5.71 -17.41 -8.26
N ARG A 123 -6.23 -18.12 -7.25
CA ARG A 123 -6.66 -19.52 -7.40
C ARG A 123 -7.87 -19.65 -8.32
N ALA A 124 -8.90 -18.82 -8.12
CA ALA A 124 -10.11 -18.85 -8.94
C ALA A 124 -9.80 -18.59 -10.42
N PHE A 125 -9.06 -17.55 -10.73
CA PHE A 125 -8.70 -17.20 -12.09
C PHE A 125 -7.75 -18.23 -12.72
N THR A 126 -6.77 -18.72 -11.97
CA THR A 126 -5.87 -19.78 -12.43
C THR A 126 -6.65 -21.05 -12.80
N LYS A 127 -7.60 -21.47 -11.97
CA LYS A 127 -8.43 -22.65 -12.26
C LYS A 127 -9.37 -22.43 -13.42
N LYS A 128 -9.94 -21.24 -13.57
CA LYS A 128 -10.84 -20.91 -14.65
C LYS A 128 -10.13 -20.85 -16.01
N TYR A 129 -8.95 -20.29 -16.08
CA TYR A 129 -8.22 -20.06 -17.34
C TYR A 129 -7.12 -21.08 -17.64
N GLY A 130 -6.90 -22.07 -16.75
CA GLY A 130 -5.94 -23.16 -16.97
C GLY A 130 -4.47 -22.76 -16.92
N ARG A 131 -4.15 -21.48 -16.70
CA ARG A 131 -2.79 -20.95 -16.54
C ARG A 131 -2.73 -20.01 -15.33
N ARG A 132 -1.55 -19.90 -14.73
CA ARG A 132 -1.38 -19.03 -13.55
C ARG A 132 -1.75 -17.58 -13.87
N GLN A 133 -2.74 -17.07 -13.15
CA GLN A 133 -3.22 -15.70 -13.20
C GLN A 133 -3.07 -15.09 -11.82
N THR A 134 -2.11 -14.21 -11.66
CA THR A 134 -1.89 -13.55 -10.37
C THR A 134 -2.85 -12.37 -10.25
N ILE A 135 -3.63 -12.38 -9.18
CA ILE A 135 -4.59 -11.32 -8.84
C ILE A 135 -4.10 -10.64 -7.56
N GLY A 136 -4.17 -9.33 -7.51
CA GLY A 136 -3.82 -8.57 -6.33
C GLY A 136 -4.58 -7.25 -6.27
N ARG A 137 -4.80 -6.77 -5.07
CA ARG A 137 -5.61 -5.57 -4.80
C ARG A 137 -5.00 -4.28 -5.40
N VAL A 138 -3.70 -4.23 -5.58
CA VAL A 138 -3.00 -3.08 -6.18
C VAL A 138 -2.61 -3.38 -7.62
N GLN A 139 -1.92 -4.49 -7.86
CA GLN A 139 -1.36 -4.80 -9.19
C GLN A 139 -2.42 -4.98 -10.27
N THR A 140 -3.57 -5.59 -9.95
CA THR A 140 -4.62 -5.82 -10.96
C THR A 140 -5.30 -4.53 -11.40
N PRO A 141 -5.75 -3.63 -10.51
CA PRO A 141 -6.26 -2.32 -10.93
C PRO A 141 -5.22 -1.48 -11.67
N THR A 142 -3.95 -1.50 -11.24
CA THR A 142 -2.88 -0.77 -11.93
C THR A 142 -2.72 -1.26 -13.37
N LEU A 143 -2.70 -2.59 -13.56
CA LEU A 143 -2.62 -3.18 -14.90
C LEU A 143 -3.87 -2.83 -15.75
N ALA A 144 -5.06 -2.83 -15.14
CA ALA A 144 -6.28 -2.44 -15.82
C ALA A 144 -6.23 -0.98 -16.31
N MET A 145 -5.76 -0.06 -15.47
CA MET A 145 -5.56 1.36 -15.83
C MET A 145 -4.57 1.51 -17.00
N LEU A 146 -3.45 0.78 -16.95
CA LEU A 146 -2.45 0.80 -18.03
C LEU A 146 -3.04 0.25 -19.34
N THR A 147 -3.80 -0.85 -19.26
CA THR A 147 -4.44 -1.47 -20.42
C THR A 147 -5.51 -0.54 -21.03
N GLU A 148 -6.32 0.09 -20.17
CA GLU A 148 -7.31 1.07 -20.61
C GLU A 148 -6.65 2.26 -21.32
N ARG A 149 -5.56 2.77 -20.74
CA ARG A 149 -4.78 3.85 -21.34
C ARG A 149 -4.20 3.43 -22.70
N GLN A 150 -3.64 2.23 -22.79
CA GLN A 150 -3.10 1.69 -24.02
C GLN A 150 -4.19 1.56 -25.10
N ASN A 151 -5.37 1.05 -24.73
CA ASN A 151 -6.50 0.93 -25.64
C ASN A 151 -6.96 2.32 -26.16
N LYS A 152 -7.01 3.33 -25.28
CA LYS A 152 -7.32 4.71 -25.69
C LYS A 152 -6.30 5.28 -26.66
N ILE A 153 -5.02 4.94 -26.50
CA ILE A 153 -3.96 5.37 -27.42
C ILE A 153 -4.11 4.65 -28.78
N GLN A 154 -4.31 3.33 -28.76
CA GLN A 154 -4.43 2.54 -30.00
C GLN A 154 -5.68 2.87 -30.83
N ASN A 155 -6.78 3.19 -30.15
CA ASN A 155 -8.05 3.52 -30.76
C ASN A 155 -8.29 5.05 -30.80
N PHE A 156 -7.21 5.85 -30.70
CA PHE A 156 -7.34 7.29 -30.68
C PHE A 156 -7.85 7.80 -32.03
N VAL A 157 -8.99 8.47 -31.99
CA VAL A 157 -9.55 9.20 -33.11
C VAL A 157 -9.27 10.68 -32.89
N LYS A 158 -8.65 11.32 -33.89
CA LYS A 158 -8.33 12.73 -33.80
C LYS A 158 -9.62 13.56 -33.96
N GLU A 159 -9.99 14.24 -32.90
CA GLU A 159 -11.12 15.19 -32.90
C GLU A 159 -10.56 16.62 -32.90
N PRO A 160 -10.97 17.49 -33.83
CA PRO A 160 -10.62 18.89 -33.81
C PRO A 160 -11.28 19.58 -32.61
N TYR A 161 -10.61 20.54 -32.06
CA TYR A 161 -11.17 21.46 -31.09
C TYR A 161 -10.66 22.87 -31.36
N TYR A 162 -11.42 23.84 -30.91
CA TYR A 162 -11.13 25.25 -31.09
C TYR A 162 -10.92 25.94 -29.75
N LYS A 163 -10.03 26.90 -29.72
CA LYS A 163 -9.79 27.78 -28.57
C LYS A 163 -9.66 29.20 -29.06
N VAL A 164 -10.13 30.15 -28.27
CA VAL A 164 -9.88 31.58 -28.44
C VAL A 164 -8.76 31.99 -27.52
N GLU A 165 -7.72 32.61 -28.05
CA GLU A 165 -6.63 33.20 -27.31
C GLU A 165 -6.66 34.73 -27.45
N ILE A 166 -6.62 35.43 -26.33
CA ILE A 166 -6.56 36.88 -26.29
C ILE A 166 -5.21 37.30 -25.68
N THR A 167 -4.45 38.10 -26.41
CA THR A 167 -3.16 38.58 -25.94
C THR A 167 -3.20 40.09 -25.87
N GLY A 168 -2.88 40.69 -24.72
CA GLY A 168 -2.79 42.13 -24.53
C GLY A 168 -2.06 42.51 -23.26
N ASN A 169 -1.31 43.62 -23.31
CA ASN A 169 -0.56 44.14 -22.16
C ASN A 169 0.29 43.13 -21.39
N GLY A 170 0.85 42.13 -22.10
CA GLY A 170 1.67 41.06 -21.50
C GLY A 170 0.86 39.95 -20.81
N ILE A 171 -0.44 39.94 -20.94
CA ILE A 171 -1.34 38.91 -20.44
C ILE A 171 -1.83 38.06 -21.62
N VAL A 172 -1.78 36.72 -21.45
CA VAL A 172 -2.36 35.76 -22.38
C VAL A 172 -3.50 35.05 -21.65
N ALA A 173 -4.69 35.09 -22.22
CA ALA A 173 -5.87 34.38 -21.70
C ALA A 173 -6.40 33.41 -22.77
N GLU A 174 -6.61 32.17 -22.39
CA GLU A 174 -7.20 31.13 -23.28
C GLU A 174 -8.60 30.75 -22.81
N SER A 175 -9.49 30.52 -23.77
CA SER A 175 -10.79 29.93 -23.50
C SER A 175 -10.70 28.42 -23.20
N GLU A 176 -11.76 27.84 -22.68
CA GLU A 176 -11.90 26.38 -22.68
C GLU A 176 -11.98 25.84 -24.12
N ARG A 177 -11.81 24.52 -24.24
CA ARG A 177 -11.90 23.84 -25.55
C ARG A 177 -13.36 23.80 -26.01
N MET A 178 -13.60 24.20 -27.24
CA MET A 178 -14.90 24.16 -27.89
C MET A 178 -14.88 23.12 -29.01
N ALA A 179 -15.96 22.37 -29.14
CA ALA A 179 -16.06 21.29 -30.15
C ALA A 179 -16.39 21.84 -31.55
N GLN A 180 -17.01 23.01 -31.62
CA GLN A 180 -17.42 23.61 -32.89
C GLN A 180 -16.70 24.96 -33.10
N GLU A 181 -16.32 25.22 -34.33
CA GLU A 181 -15.66 26.45 -34.73
C GLU A 181 -16.58 27.67 -34.53
N GLN A 182 -17.87 27.49 -34.78
CA GLN A 182 -18.88 28.54 -34.60
C GLN A 182 -18.96 29.06 -33.16
N ASP A 183 -18.75 28.20 -32.17
CA ASP A 183 -18.75 28.60 -30.75
C ASP A 183 -17.53 29.49 -30.45
N ALA A 184 -16.39 29.17 -31.03
CA ALA A 184 -15.17 29.95 -30.92
C ALA A 184 -15.29 31.32 -31.61
N ASP A 185 -15.88 31.34 -32.81
CA ASP A 185 -16.16 32.57 -33.55
C ASP A 185 -17.15 33.47 -32.77
N CYS A 186 -18.21 32.87 -32.24
CA CYS A 186 -19.18 33.60 -31.42
C CYS A 186 -18.49 34.28 -30.21
N LEU A 187 -17.61 33.55 -29.50
CA LEU A 187 -16.86 34.09 -28.38
C LEU A 187 -15.92 35.23 -28.80
N LEU A 188 -15.29 35.08 -29.98
CA LEU A 188 -14.40 36.08 -30.52
C LEU A 188 -15.12 37.42 -30.87
N TYR A 189 -16.31 37.32 -31.46
CA TYR A 189 -17.11 38.49 -31.87
C TYR A 189 -17.92 39.13 -30.74
N THR A 190 -18.18 38.41 -29.64
CA THR A 190 -18.92 38.91 -28.51
C THR A 190 -18.04 39.43 -27.37
N SER A 191 -16.74 39.24 -27.47
CA SER A 191 -15.79 39.83 -26.52
C SER A 191 -15.61 41.33 -26.79
N PRO A 192 -15.69 42.18 -25.75
CA PRO A 192 -15.60 43.64 -25.89
C PRO A 192 -14.20 44.12 -26.33
#